data_fa5258491c719accdac9f2068c63f65d
#
_entry.id   fa5258491c719accdac9f2068c63f65d
#
_cell.length_a   1.000
_cell.length_b   1.000
_cell.length_c   1.000
_cell.angle_alpha   90.00
_cell.angle_beta   90.00
_cell.angle_gamma   90.00
#
_symmetry.space_group_name_H-M   'P 1'
#
loop_
_entity.id
_entity.type
_entity.pdbx_description
1 polymer ?
#
loop_
_entity_poly.entity_id
_entity_poly.type
_entity_poly.pdbx_seq_one_letter_code
_entity_poly.pdbx_strand_id
1 'polypeptide(L)'
;MGTINDAVTEAMAKCNLALGLVAEANALVSGNATGNGIVFIQHHCDLLIERGFMSLFETLESYLESVFICYMLGEVGINGNAVIRYVNPINSEHAEKILCGKEKYIDFTSRSIITTYAENFFLHGGPFLYLNNVSQDFEDMKKIRNKLSHISIKSQREFESLVRSRISYLPTNVSVASFLMTNLPRQTESFFVHYMNTTIGIINALANPAVPVP
;
A
#
# COMPACT_ATOMS: atom_id res chain seq x y z
N MET A 1 18.87 8.57 8.09
CA MET A 1 17.68 7.71 8.00
C MET A 1 17.06 7.67 9.38
N GLY A 2 15.72 7.74 9.47
CA GLY A 2 15.01 7.69 10.75
C GLY A 2 14.93 6.28 11.34
N THR A 3 14.34 6.17 12.52
CA THR A 3 14.02 4.92 13.20
C THR A 3 12.76 4.28 12.60
N ILE A 4 12.45 3.05 13.00
CA ILE A 4 11.15 2.40 12.66
C ILE A 4 9.97 3.24 13.15
N ASN A 5 10.10 3.87 14.33
CA ASN A 5 9.06 4.76 14.84
C ASN A 5 8.84 6.01 13.96
N ASP A 6 9.92 6.58 13.41
CA ASP A 6 9.82 7.69 12.46
C ASP A 6 9.11 7.26 11.18
N ALA A 7 9.47 6.09 10.64
CA ALA A 7 8.82 5.53 9.45
C ALA A 7 7.32 5.27 9.66
N VAL A 8 6.93 4.74 10.81
CA VAL A 8 5.52 4.53 11.18
C VAL A 8 4.80 5.86 11.30
N THR A 9 5.39 6.83 11.99
CA THR A 9 4.79 8.16 12.20
C THR A 9 4.53 8.86 10.86
N GLU A 10 5.51 8.83 9.95
CA GLU A 10 5.39 9.41 8.63
C GLU A 10 4.32 8.67 7.80
N ALA A 11 4.33 7.35 7.78
CA ALA A 11 3.37 6.55 7.04
C ALA A 11 1.93 6.78 7.52
N MET A 12 1.71 6.81 8.84
CA MET A 12 0.38 7.07 9.41
C MET A 12 -0.12 8.48 9.11
N ALA A 13 0.76 9.50 9.13
CA ALA A 13 0.41 10.86 8.73
C ALA A 13 -0.04 10.92 7.25
N LYS A 14 0.68 10.22 6.35
CA LYS A 14 0.33 10.13 4.93
C LYS A 14 -0.97 9.34 4.68
N CYS A 15 -1.22 8.26 5.43
CA CYS A 15 -2.49 7.53 5.39
C CYS A 15 -3.66 8.44 5.78
N ASN A 16 -3.50 9.24 6.84
CA ASN A 16 -4.52 10.21 7.27
C ASN A 16 -4.77 11.29 6.21
N LEU A 17 -3.72 11.76 5.52
CA LEU A 17 -3.87 12.71 4.42
C LEU A 17 -4.64 12.08 3.24
N ALA A 18 -4.33 10.82 2.88
CA ALA A 18 -5.06 10.11 1.84
C ALA A 18 -6.55 9.95 2.18
N LEU A 19 -6.87 9.66 3.46
CA LEU A 19 -8.25 9.61 3.95
C LEU A 19 -8.93 10.99 3.86
N GLY A 20 -8.21 12.06 4.19
CA GLY A 20 -8.70 13.44 4.08
C GLY A 20 -9.14 13.79 2.66
N LEU A 21 -8.34 13.44 1.64
CA LEU A 21 -8.70 13.67 0.23
C LEU A 21 -10.01 12.98 -0.17
N VAL A 22 -10.22 11.76 0.29
CA VAL A 22 -11.47 11.01 -0.01
C VAL A 22 -12.64 11.57 0.78
N ALA A 23 -12.43 12.01 2.02
CA ALA A 23 -13.46 12.68 2.82
C ALA A 23 -13.91 14.00 2.19
N GLU A 24 -12.97 14.80 1.67
CA GLU A 24 -13.28 16.04 0.92
C GLU A 24 -14.07 15.73 -0.36
N ALA A 25 -13.71 14.69 -1.12
CA ALA A 25 -14.48 14.27 -2.28
C ALA A 25 -15.92 13.95 -1.93
N ASN A 26 -16.15 13.19 -0.85
CA ASN A 26 -17.49 12.83 -0.38
C ASN A 26 -18.30 14.06 0.09
N ALA A 27 -17.65 15.01 0.75
CA ALA A 27 -18.28 16.26 1.19
C ALA A 27 -18.72 17.13 0.00
N LEU A 28 -17.91 17.19 -1.07
CA LEU A 28 -18.25 17.91 -2.30
C LEU A 28 -19.50 17.33 -2.98
N VAL A 29 -19.61 16.01 -3.06
CA VAL A 29 -20.78 15.32 -3.62
C VAL A 29 -22.03 15.64 -2.79
N SER A 30 -21.92 15.54 -1.46
CA SER A 30 -23.06 15.74 -0.55
C SER A 30 -23.56 17.17 -0.49
N GLY A 31 -22.67 18.16 -0.67
CA GLY A 31 -23.01 19.59 -0.58
C GLY A 31 -23.62 20.23 -1.83
N ASN A 32 -23.51 19.57 -3.02
CA ASN A 32 -23.84 20.18 -4.32
C ASN A 32 -24.89 19.39 -5.13
N ALA A 33 -25.87 18.80 -4.48
CA ALA A 33 -26.86 17.90 -5.11
C ALA A 33 -27.82 18.54 -6.15
N THR A 34 -27.61 19.78 -6.60
CA THR A 34 -28.53 20.46 -7.56
C THR A 34 -27.80 21.27 -8.63
N GLY A 35 -28.08 20.98 -9.92
CA GLY A 35 -27.77 21.85 -11.06
C GLY A 35 -26.72 21.33 -12.05
N ASN A 36 -26.47 22.09 -13.15
CA ASN A 36 -25.58 21.77 -14.26
C ASN A 36 -24.08 21.63 -13.87
N GLY A 37 -23.69 21.95 -12.65
CA GLY A 37 -22.35 21.79 -12.11
C GLY A 37 -22.01 20.36 -11.66
N ILE A 38 -22.97 19.44 -11.61
CA ILE A 38 -22.82 18.08 -11.04
C ILE A 38 -21.73 17.28 -11.78
N VAL A 39 -21.66 17.33 -13.11
CA VAL A 39 -20.68 16.56 -13.90
C VAL A 39 -19.25 17.01 -13.60
N PHE A 40 -19.03 18.33 -13.50
CA PHE A 40 -17.71 18.88 -13.18
C PHE A 40 -17.26 18.51 -11.76
N ILE A 41 -18.19 18.55 -10.81
CA ILE A 41 -17.94 18.16 -9.43
C ILE A 41 -17.60 16.67 -9.32
N GLN A 42 -18.36 15.80 -10.01
CA GLN A 42 -18.09 14.35 -10.01
C GLN A 42 -16.68 14.03 -10.53
N HIS A 43 -16.25 14.65 -11.64
CA HIS A 43 -14.90 14.45 -12.16
C HIS A 43 -13.82 14.89 -11.16
N HIS A 44 -14.01 15.99 -10.44
CA HIS A 44 -13.07 16.41 -9.40
C HIS A 44 -13.04 15.43 -8.22
N CYS A 45 -14.21 14.93 -7.81
CA CYS A 45 -14.28 13.93 -6.75
C CYS A 45 -13.56 12.63 -7.15
N ASP A 46 -13.76 12.17 -8.36
CA ASP A 46 -13.07 10.99 -8.89
C ASP A 46 -11.54 11.18 -8.84
N LEU A 47 -11.03 12.34 -9.27
CA LEU A 47 -9.61 12.68 -9.20
C LEU A 47 -9.06 12.71 -7.75
N LEU A 48 -9.82 13.25 -6.81
CA LEU A 48 -9.41 13.27 -5.39
C LEU A 48 -9.35 11.85 -4.81
N ILE A 49 -10.33 11.01 -5.13
CA ILE A 49 -10.35 9.60 -4.69
C ILE A 49 -9.17 8.84 -5.27
N GLU A 50 -8.93 8.97 -6.58
CA GLU A 50 -7.82 8.32 -7.26
C GLU A 50 -6.46 8.79 -6.73
N ARG A 51 -6.31 10.10 -6.47
CA ARG A 51 -5.09 10.65 -5.86
C ARG A 51 -4.91 10.18 -4.42
N GLY A 52 -5.99 10.10 -3.65
CA GLY A 52 -5.97 9.55 -2.29
C GLY A 52 -5.46 8.10 -2.29
N PHE A 53 -5.95 7.27 -3.21
CA PHE A 53 -5.47 5.90 -3.35
C PHE A 53 -4.00 5.82 -3.80
N MET A 54 -3.59 6.63 -4.76
CA MET A 54 -2.19 6.68 -5.20
C MET A 54 -1.27 7.06 -4.04
N SER A 55 -1.65 8.08 -3.26
CA SER A 55 -0.89 8.49 -2.08
C SER A 55 -0.80 7.39 -1.03
N LEU A 56 -1.88 6.62 -0.82
CA LEU A 56 -1.89 5.46 0.08
C LEU A 56 -0.90 4.38 -0.39
N PHE A 57 -0.90 4.04 -1.67
CA PHE A 57 0.00 3.02 -2.22
C PHE A 57 1.47 3.48 -2.23
N GLU A 58 1.75 4.72 -2.62
CA GLU A 58 3.08 5.34 -2.55
C GLU A 58 3.61 5.34 -1.09
N THR A 59 2.72 5.57 -0.13
CA THR A 59 3.06 5.50 1.31
C THR A 59 3.45 4.08 1.72
N LEU A 60 2.69 3.08 1.29
CA LEU A 60 2.99 1.67 1.57
C LEU A 60 4.34 1.26 0.99
N GLU A 61 4.61 1.60 -0.28
CA GLU A 61 5.87 1.32 -0.96
C GLU A 61 7.07 1.93 -0.22
N SER A 62 7.00 3.24 0.07
CA SER A 62 8.05 3.96 0.80
C SER A 62 8.26 3.42 2.22
N TYR A 63 7.18 3.04 2.91
CA TYR A 63 7.25 2.44 4.23
C TYR A 63 7.96 1.07 4.20
N LEU A 64 7.58 0.20 3.27
CA LEU A 64 8.18 -1.13 3.10
C LEU A 64 9.69 -1.03 2.88
N GLU A 65 10.13 -0.12 2.00
CA GLU A 65 11.55 0.13 1.74
C GLU A 65 12.26 0.63 3.00
N SER A 66 11.72 1.66 3.65
CA SER A 66 12.31 2.28 4.84
C SER A 66 12.49 1.28 5.97
N VAL A 67 11.46 0.49 6.27
CA VAL A 67 11.49 -0.51 7.36
C VAL A 67 12.43 -1.67 7.01
N PHE A 68 12.50 -2.07 5.73
CA PHE A 68 13.44 -3.09 5.30
C PHE A 68 14.88 -2.69 5.59
N ILE A 69 15.25 -1.47 5.25
CA ILE A 69 16.59 -0.94 5.50
C ILE A 69 16.85 -0.76 7.00
N CYS A 70 15.85 -0.29 7.78
CA CYS A 70 15.97 -0.19 9.24
C CYS A 70 16.31 -1.56 9.87
N TYR A 71 15.63 -2.63 9.48
CA TYR A 71 15.93 -3.98 9.98
C TYR A 71 17.29 -4.51 9.49
N MET A 72 17.71 -4.20 8.27
CA MET A 72 19.07 -4.52 7.83
C MET A 72 20.14 -3.83 8.69
N LEU A 73 19.88 -2.62 9.15
CA LEU A 73 20.77 -1.87 10.07
C LEU A 73 20.71 -2.38 11.53
N GLY A 74 19.72 -3.21 11.86
CA GLY A 74 19.56 -3.80 13.21
C GLY A 74 18.72 -2.97 14.14
N GLU A 75 17.90 -2.07 13.60
CA GLU A 75 16.87 -1.40 14.41
C GLU A 75 15.92 -2.45 15.01
N VAL A 76 15.40 -2.14 16.20
CA VAL A 76 14.39 -2.97 16.86
C VAL A 76 13.00 -2.47 16.53
N GLY A 77 12.02 -3.37 16.55
CA GLY A 77 10.62 -3.00 16.41
C GLY A 77 10.15 -2.08 17.54
N ILE A 78 9.00 -1.42 17.35
CA ILE A 78 8.40 -0.55 18.38
C ILE A 78 8.13 -1.33 19.68
N ASN A 79 7.81 -2.63 19.56
CA ASN A 79 7.63 -3.54 20.70
C ASN A 79 8.96 -3.98 21.36
N GLY A 80 10.11 -3.47 20.92
CA GLY A 80 11.43 -3.80 21.46
C GLY A 80 12.03 -5.12 20.93
N ASN A 81 11.33 -5.84 20.06
CA ASN A 81 11.84 -7.11 19.52
C ASN A 81 12.81 -6.84 18.36
N ALA A 82 13.92 -7.56 18.34
CA ALA A 82 14.89 -7.53 17.25
C ALA A 82 14.51 -8.53 16.16
N VAL A 83 14.84 -8.19 14.90
CA VAL A 83 14.80 -9.13 13.78
C VAL A 83 16.20 -9.73 13.57
N ILE A 84 16.29 -11.05 13.53
CA ILE A 84 17.56 -11.72 13.25
C ILE A 84 17.89 -11.53 11.76
N ARG A 85 19.01 -10.90 11.49
CA ARG A 85 19.48 -10.55 10.14
C ARG A 85 20.73 -11.34 9.77
N TYR A 86 20.91 -11.64 8.49
CA TYR A 86 22.09 -12.34 7.94
C TYR A 86 23.17 -11.35 7.44
N VAL A 87 22.87 -10.06 7.40
CA VAL A 87 23.76 -9.01 6.90
C VAL A 87 24.00 -7.95 7.97
N ASN A 88 25.11 -7.23 7.88
CA ASN A 88 25.47 -6.20 8.83
C ASN A 88 26.02 -4.95 8.10
N PRO A 89 25.17 -4.20 7.38
CA PRO A 89 25.58 -2.97 6.71
C PRO A 89 26.03 -1.92 7.72
N ILE A 90 26.97 -1.06 7.33
CA ILE A 90 27.53 -0.01 8.20
C ILE A 90 26.68 1.27 8.22
N ASN A 91 25.87 1.50 7.20
CA ASN A 91 24.96 2.63 7.07
C ASN A 91 23.87 2.33 6.01
N SER A 92 22.92 3.27 5.84
CA SER A 92 21.81 3.11 4.89
C SER A 92 22.26 2.97 3.43
N GLU A 93 23.24 3.75 2.99
CA GLU A 93 23.78 3.66 1.63
C GLU A 93 24.41 2.28 1.36
N HIS A 94 25.10 1.71 2.35
CA HIS A 94 25.64 0.35 2.25
C HIS A 94 24.52 -0.70 2.26
N ALA A 95 23.47 -0.52 3.06
CA ALA A 95 22.31 -1.38 3.07
C ALA A 95 21.60 -1.39 1.71
N GLU A 96 21.37 -0.23 1.12
CA GLU A 96 20.80 -0.07 -0.22
C GLU A 96 21.65 -0.77 -1.30
N LYS A 97 22.96 -0.60 -1.25
CA LYS A 97 23.91 -1.27 -2.18
C LYS A 97 23.85 -2.80 -2.04
N ILE A 98 23.78 -3.32 -0.82
CA ILE A 98 23.63 -4.76 -0.57
C ILE A 98 22.27 -5.24 -1.09
N LEU A 99 21.20 -4.49 -0.81
CA LEU A 99 19.83 -4.81 -1.18
C LEU A 99 19.65 -4.82 -2.70
N CYS A 100 20.11 -3.79 -3.40
CA CYS A 100 20.00 -3.67 -4.85
C CYS A 100 20.95 -4.62 -5.59
N GLY A 101 22.10 -4.97 -5.03
CA GLY A 101 23.10 -5.81 -5.68
C GLY A 101 23.53 -5.23 -7.04
N LYS A 102 23.16 -5.91 -8.14
CA LYS A 102 23.42 -5.47 -9.53
C LYS A 102 22.26 -4.68 -10.13
N GLU A 103 21.10 -4.68 -9.50
CA GLU A 103 19.92 -3.96 -9.96
C GLU A 103 20.02 -2.48 -9.59
N LYS A 104 19.29 -1.63 -10.31
CA LYS A 104 19.25 -0.19 -10.01
C LYS A 104 18.36 0.13 -8.79
N TYR A 105 17.35 -0.69 -8.56
CA TYR A 105 16.38 -0.55 -7.47
C TYR A 105 15.64 -1.87 -7.24
N ILE A 106 15.03 -2.01 -6.08
CA ILE A 106 14.14 -3.13 -5.75
C ILE A 106 12.69 -2.68 -5.93
N ASP A 107 11.88 -3.55 -6.55
CA ASP A 107 10.44 -3.30 -6.74
C ASP A 107 9.66 -3.59 -5.45
N PHE A 108 9.53 -2.60 -4.56
CA PHE A 108 8.71 -2.67 -3.36
C PHE A 108 7.20 -2.63 -3.65
N THR A 109 6.80 -2.55 -4.93
CA THR A 109 5.40 -2.78 -5.34
C THR A 109 5.09 -4.27 -5.58
N SER A 110 6.08 -5.15 -5.48
CA SER A 110 5.94 -6.59 -5.72
C SER A 110 6.12 -7.39 -4.43
N ARG A 111 5.01 -7.90 -3.89
CA ARG A 111 5.01 -8.75 -2.70
C ARG A 111 6.00 -9.92 -2.82
N SER A 112 5.99 -10.63 -3.95
CA SER A 112 6.87 -11.79 -4.15
C SER A 112 8.34 -11.41 -4.12
N ILE A 113 8.72 -10.25 -4.66
CA ILE A 113 10.09 -9.74 -4.59
C ILE A 113 10.43 -9.43 -3.13
N ILE A 114 9.59 -8.67 -2.42
CA ILE A 114 9.82 -8.30 -1.02
C ILE A 114 10.02 -9.55 -0.14
N THR A 115 9.12 -10.53 -0.23
CA THR A 115 9.21 -11.75 0.60
C THR A 115 10.44 -12.59 0.26
N THR A 116 10.81 -12.72 -1.02
CA THR A 116 12.03 -13.42 -1.44
C THR A 116 13.30 -12.74 -0.89
N TYR A 117 13.36 -11.41 -0.97
CA TYR A 117 14.47 -10.65 -0.38
C TYR A 117 14.46 -10.76 1.15
N ALA A 118 13.30 -10.70 1.79
CA ALA A 118 13.20 -10.86 3.23
C ALA A 118 13.72 -12.23 3.71
N GLU A 119 13.41 -13.30 3.02
CA GLU A 119 13.95 -14.65 3.29
C GLU A 119 15.48 -14.73 3.13
N ASN A 120 16.06 -13.96 2.20
CA ASN A 120 17.50 -13.90 1.98
C ASN A 120 18.24 -13.06 3.04
N PHE A 121 17.59 -12.08 3.65
CA PHE A 121 18.22 -11.13 4.55
C PHE A 121 17.88 -11.33 6.03
N PHE A 122 16.76 -11.97 6.33
CA PHE A 122 16.26 -12.17 7.69
C PHE A 122 15.90 -13.61 7.96
N LEU A 123 16.13 -14.06 9.21
CA LEU A 123 15.72 -15.40 9.65
C LEU A 123 14.20 -15.57 9.39
N HIS A 124 13.86 -16.62 8.63
CA HIS A 124 12.47 -16.91 8.24
C HIS A 124 11.74 -15.71 7.62
N GLY A 125 12.44 -14.82 6.89
CA GLY A 125 11.85 -13.65 6.25
C GLY A 125 11.40 -12.53 7.22
N GLY A 126 11.61 -12.69 8.52
CA GLY A 126 11.24 -11.70 9.53
C GLY A 126 9.77 -11.28 9.45
N PRO A 127 9.44 -10.01 9.78
CA PRO A 127 8.05 -9.54 9.79
C PRO A 127 7.43 -9.43 8.39
N PHE A 128 8.24 -9.44 7.32
CA PHE A 128 7.76 -9.25 5.94
C PHE A 128 6.92 -10.41 5.43
N LEU A 129 7.01 -11.62 6.05
CA LEU A 129 6.11 -12.72 5.71
C LEU A 129 4.64 -12.44 6.04
N TYR A 130 4.36 -11.42 6.86
CA TYR A 130 2.98 -10.95 7.05
C TYR A 130 2.29 -10.58 5.73
N LEU A 131 3.03 -10.10 4.74
CA LEU A 131 2.49 -9.79 3.40
C LEU A 131 1.82 -10.99 2.72
N ASN A 132 2.15 -12.22 3.10
CA ASN A 132 1.47 -13.42 2.60
C ASN A 132 0.03 -13.52 3.12
N ASN A 133 -0.27 -13.01 4.32
CA ASN A 133 -1.62 -13.02 4.90
C ASN A 133 -2.56 -12.06 4.18
N VAL A 134 -2.03 -11.00 3.56
CA VAL A 134 -2.78 -9.97 2.83
C VAL A 134 -2.46 -9.98 1.34
N SER A 135 -1.99 -11.13 0.84
CA SER A 135 -1.45 -11.27 -0.53
C SER A 135 -2.43 -10.82 -1.62
N GLN A 136 -3.70 -11.17 -1.48
CA GLN A 136 -4.71 -10.83 -2.47
C GLN A 136 -4.98 -9.31 -2.50
N ASP A 137 -5.09 -8.67 -1.33
CA ASP A 137 -5.33 -7.23 -1.25
C ASP A 137 -4.12 -6.44 -1.76
N PHE A 138 -2.90 -6.90 -1.45
CA PHE A 138 -1.68 -6.29 -1.97
C PHE A 138 -1.61 -6.34 -3.50
N GLU A 139 -1.92 -7.49 -4.12
CA GLU A 139 -1.97 -7.64 -5.58
C GLU A 139 -3.08 -6.79 -6.21
N ASP A 140 -4.23 -6.65 -5.55
CA ASP A 140 -5.32 -5.82 -6.00
C ASP A 140 -4.93 -4.34 -5.98
N MET A 141 -4.32 -3.88 -4.89
CA MET A 141 -3.80 -2.51 -4.77
C MET A 141 -2.77 -2.22 -5.88
N LYS A 142 -1.88 -3.17 -6.19
CA LYS A 142 -0.92 -3.05 -7.30
C LYS A 142 -1.61 -2.91 -8.65
N LYS A 143 -2.67 -3.70 -8.93
CA LYS A 143 -3.45 -3.59 -10.18
C LYS A 143 -4.14 -2.23 -10.31
N ILE A 144 -4.72 -1.72 -9.23
CA ILE A 144 -5.36 -0.39 -9.19
C ILE A 144 -4.31 0.70 -9.47
N ARG A 145 -3.17 0.66 -8.75
CA ARG A 145 -2.06 1.59 -8.97
C ARG A 145 -1.57 1.57 -10.42
N ASN A 146 -1.41 0.37 -11.00
CA ASN A 146 -0.98 0.23 -12.39
C ASN A 146 -2.00 0.79 -13.37
N LYS A 147 -3.30 0.64 -13.10
CA LYS A 147 -4.36 1.24 -13.91
C LYS A 147 -4.32 2.77 -13.87
N LEU A 148 -4.04 3.36 -12.70
CA LEU A 148 -3.93 4.82 -12.54
C LEU A 148 -2.64 5.38 -13.16
N SER A 149 -1.55 4.64 -13.12
CA SER A 149 -0.24 5.09 -13.61
C SER A 149 0.01 4.83 -15.09
N HIS A 150 -0.70 3.89 -15.71
CA HIS A 150 -0.43 3.43 -17.07
C HIS A 150 -1.69 3.35 -17.92
N ILE A 151 -1.71 4.11 -19.01
CA ILE A 151 -2.75 4.02 -20.05
C ILE A 151 -2.37 2.86 -20.98
N SER A 152 -2.76 1.62 -20.62
CA SER A 152 -2.51 0.45 -21.46
C SER A 152 -3.70 -0.50 -21.47
N ILE A 153 -3.85 -1.26 -22.57
CA ILE A 153 -4.87 -2.32 -22.66
C ILE A 153 -4.66 -3.38 -21.57
N LYS A 154 -3.42 -3.67 -21.24
CA LYS A 154 -3.08 -4.65 -20.20
C LYS A 154 -3.58 -4.18 -18.83
N SER A 155 -3.21 -2.98 -18.39
CA SER A 155 -3.65 -2.44 -17.09
C SER A 155 -5.17 -2.30 -16.98
N GLN A 156 -5.85 -1.97 -18.10
CA GLN A 156 -7.31 -1.95 -18.16
C GLN A 156 -7.90 -3.35 -17.93
N ARG A 157 -7.42 -4.37 -18.63
CA ARG A 157 -7.90 -5.76 -18.49
C ARG A 157 -7.65 -6.33 -17.09
N GLU A 158 -6.49 -6.03 -16.49
CA GLU A 158 -6.14 -6.45 -15.14
C GLU A 158 -7.08 -5.81 -14.10
N PHE A 159 -7.39 -4.53 -14.25
CA PHE A 159 -8.35 -3.82 -13.42
C PHE A 159 -9.78 -4.37 -13.58
N GLU A 160 -10.26 -4.57 -14.82
CA GLU A 160 -11.59 -5.16 -15.06
C GLU A 160 -11.71 -6.58 -14.49
N SER A 161 -10.64 -7.37 -14.59
CA SER A 161 -10.57 -8.71 -13.97
C SER A 161 -10.66 -8.63 -12.45
N LEU A 162 -9.96 -7.66 -11.84
CA LEU A 162 -10.05 -7.38 -10.41
C LEU A 162 -11.49 -7.04 -10.01
N VAL A 163 -12.12 -6.08 -10.70
CA VAL A 163 -13.51 -5.67 -10.40
C VAL A 163 -14.45 -6.88 -10.44
N ARG A 164 -14.38 -7.69 -11.51
CA ARG A 164 -15.21 -8.91 -11.64
C ARG A 164 -14.98 -9.89 -10.50
N SER A 165 -13.73 -10.07 -10.07
CA SER A 165 -13.41 -11.02 -9.00
C SER A 165 -13.94 -10.56 -7.63
N ARG A 166 -14.00 -9.25 -7.40
CA ARG A 166 -14.37 -8.68 -6.10
C ARG A 166 -15.87 -8.45 -5.94
N ILE A 167 -16.57 -8.03 -7.01
CA ILE A 167 -18.01 -7.74 -6.94
C ILE A 167 -18.88 -8.68 -7.81
N SER A 168 -18.29 -9.72 -8.43
CA SER A 168 -18.94 -10.77 -9.22
C SER A 168 -19.56 -10.31 -10.54
N TYR A 169 -19.42 -9.06 -10.94
CA TYR A 169 -19.85 -8.53 -12.23
C TYR A 169 -18.94 -7.36 -12.65
N LEU A 170 -19.08 -6.88 -13.89
CA LEU A 170 -18.37 -5.70 -14.37
C LEU A 170 -19.40 -4.61 -14.69
N PRO A 171 -19.44 -3.51 -13.92
CA PRO A 171 -20.29 -2.36 -14.26
C PRO A 171 -19.88 -1.74 -15.59
N THR A 172 -20.85 -1.21 -16.34
CA THR A 172 -20.57 -0.44 -17.54
C THR A 172 -19.80 0.83 -17.18
N ASN A 173 -18.69 1.09 -17.89
CA ASN A 173 -17.84 2.27 -17.66
C ASN A 173 -17.31 2.42 -16.22
N VAL A 174 -16.97 1.30 -15.58
CA VAL A 174 -16.39 1.35 -14.22
C VAL A 174 -15.08 2.17 -14.22
N SER A 175 -15.03 3.21 -13.38
CA SER A 175 -13.81 3.96 -13.05
C SER A 175 -13.14 3.40 -11.80
N VAL A 176 -11.85 3.73 -11.60
CA VAL A 176 -11.15 3.37 -10.37
C VAL A 176 -11.83 4.01 -9.15
N ALA A 177 -12.18 5.29 -9.25
CA ALA A 177 -12.88 6.00 -8.19
C ALA A 177 -14.21 5.33 -7.82
N SER A 178 -15.05 4.99 -8.81
CA SER A 178 -16.33 4.31 -8.56
C SER A 178 -16.15 2.93 -7.91
N PHE A 179 -15.14 2.16 -8.32
CA PHE A 179 -14.81 0.89 -7.69
C PHE A 179 -14.36 1.08 -6.24
N LEU A 180 -13.44 2.00 -5.98
CA LEU A 180 -12.93 2.27 -4.64
C LEU A 180 -14.02 2.71 -3.66
N MET A 181 -15.05 3.41 -4.15
CA MET A 181 -16.20 3.85 -3.33
C MET A 181 -17.32 2.81 -3.24
N THR A 182 -17.23 1.71 -3.99
CA THR A 182 -18.18 0.59 -3.85
C THR A 182 -17.92 -0.15 -2.54
N ASN A 183 -19.00 -0.55 -1.85
CA ASN A 183 -18.88 -1.35 -0.63
C ASN A 183 -18.45 -2.79 -0.95
N LEU A 184 -17.67 -3.37 -0.05
CA LEU A 184 -17.39 -4.80 -0.10
C LEU A 184 -18.69 -5.61 -0.05
N PRO A 185 -18.76 -6.78 -0.71
CA PRO A 185 -19.95 -7.61 -0.70
C PRO A 185 -20.42 -7.92 0.73
N ARG A 186 -21.67 -7.59 1.03
CA ARG A 186 -22.32 -7.81 2.33
C ARG A 186 -21.73 -7.00 3.51
N GLN A 187 -20.99 -5.93 3.22
CA GLN A 187 -20.39 -5.05 4.21
C GLN A 187 -20.78 -3.58 3.92
N THR A 188 -20.59 -2.71 4.91
CA THR A 188 -20.79 -1.26 4.76
C THR A 188 -19.49 -0.52 4.48
N GLU A 189 -18.37 -1.23 4.54
CA GLU A 189 -17.03 -0.71 4.28
C GLU A 189 -16.76 -0.63 2.78
N SER A 190 -16.25 0.50 2.29
CA SER A 190 -15.84 0.66 0.89
C SER A 190 -14.48 -0.01 0.63
N PHE A 191 -14.18 -0.34 -0.64
CA PHE A 191 -12.87 -0.88 -1.01
C PHE A 191 -11.73 0.08 -0.66
N PHE A 192 -11.93 1.40 -0.73
CA PHE A 192 -10.91 2.36 -0.30
C PHE A 192 -10.56 2.19 1.18
N VAL A 193 -11.58 2.15 2.05
CA VAL A 193 -11.38 1.97 3.51
C VAL A 193 -10.77 0.62 3.81
N HIS A 194 -11.20 -0.43 3.12
CA HIS A 194 -10.62 -1.77 3.24
C HIS A 194 -9.11 -1.77 2.93
N TYR A 195 -8.68 -1.22 1.80
CA TYR A 195 -7.27 -1.15 1.43
C TYR A 195 -6.46 -0.24 2.36
N MET A 196 -7.07 0.81 2.89
CA MET A 196 -6.46 1.63 3.94
C MET A 196 -6.23 0.81 5.21
N ASN A 197 -7.22 0.07 5.67
CA ASN A 197 -7.09 -0.79 6.85
C ASN A 197 -6.05 -1.89 6.64
N THR A 198 -5.98 -2.47 5.44
CA THR A 198 -4.92 -3.41 5.05
C THR A 198 -3.55 -2.75 5.14
N THR A 199 -3.37 -1.53 4.63
CA THR A 199 -2.11 -0.79 4.70
C THR A 199 -1.70 -0.51 6.15
N ILE A 200 -2.63 -0.04 6.99
CA ILE A 200 -2.39 0.18 8.43
C ILE A 200 -2.03 -1.14 9.13
N GLY A 201 -2.69 -2.23 8.77
CA GLY A 201 -2.38 -3.57 9.26
C GLY A 201 -0.95 -4.01 8.92
N ILE A 202 -0.49 -3.77 7.69
CA ILE A 202 0.90 -4.02 7.27
C ILE A 202 1.87 -3.16 8.08
N ILE A 203 1.61 -1.84 8.19
CA ILE A 203 2.46 -0.93 8.97
C ILE A 203 2.63 -1.43 10.40
N ASN A 204 1.53 -1.77 11.06
CA ASN A 204 1.55 -2.25 12.45
C ASN A 204 2.26 -3.61 12.60
N ALA A 205 2.02 -4.54 11.68
CA ALA A 205 2.64 -5.87 11.74
C ALA A 205 4.15 -5.82 11.54
N LEU A 206 4.62 -4.99 10.61
CA LEU A 206 6.05 -4.84 10.34
C LEU A 206 6.75 -4.03 11.45
N ALA A 207 6.07 -3.06 12.05
CA ALA A 207 6.61 -2.28 13.17
C ALA A 207 6.75 -3.09 14.46
N ASN A 208 6.01 -4.19 14.61
CA ASN A 208 5.95 -5.00 15.83
C ASN A 208 6.29 -6.48 15.51
N PRO A 209 7.54 -6.79 15.16
CA PRO A 209 7.94 -8.16 14.82
C PRO A 209 7.71 -9.12 15.98
N ALA A 210 7.33 -10.36 15.66
CA ALA A 210 7.27 -11.43 16.64
C ALA A 210 8.67 -11.70 17.24
N VAL A 211 8.71 -12.25 18.44
CA VAL A 211 9.98 -12.74 19.00
C VAL A 211 10.52 -13.84 18.08
N PRO A 212 11.77 -13.72 17.62
CA PRO A 212 12.36 -14.77 16.77
C PRO A 212 12.39 -16.10 17.53
N VAL A 213 11.82 -17.13 16.94
CA VAL A 213 11.99 -18.51 17.44
C VAL A 213 13.16 -19.08 16.68
N PRO A 214 14.23 -19.55 17.37
CA PRO A 214 15.40 -20.11 16.73
C PRO A 214 15.12 -21.40 15.98
#